data_a0ffb385eff7c549f6dec36f2b980213
#
_entry.id   a0ffb385eff7c549f6dec36f2b980213
#
_cell.length_a   1.000
_cell.length_b   1.000
_cell.length_c   1.000
_cell.angle_alpha   90.00
_cell.angle_beta   90.00
_cell.angle_gamma   90.00
#
_symmetry.space_group_name_H-M   'P 1'
#
loop_
_entity.id
_entity.type
_entity.pdbx_description
1 polymer ?
#
loop_
_entity_poly.entity_id
_entity_poly.type
_entity_poly.pdbx_seq_one_letter_code
_entity_poly.pdbx_strand_id
1 'polypeptide(L)'
;KLEAFRQGYGTILFFEDQQLIKAQQEQYPTYAPNFPIWSLHSSGMAQIYVWSGLDAAGYGASLQHYGNLTSDALKQQYKLPASYQIQSEMVFGYPEQGAQEKTYNPDHERVIAYGHSA
;
A
#
# COMPACT_ATOMS: atom_id res chain seq x y z
N LYS A 1 15.27 11.20 -7.54
CA LYS A 1 14.08 10.43 -7.09
C LYS A 1 13.25 11.22 -6.06
N LEU A 2 13.84 11.66 -4.94
CA LEU A 2 13.11 12.43 -3.91
C LEU A 2 12.57 13.76 -4.44
N GLU A 3 13.29 14.45 -5.31
CA GLU A 3 12.85 15.70 -5.90
C GLU A 3 11.62 15.48 -6.80
N ALA A 4 11.59 14.41 -7.56
CA ALA A 4 10.42 14.05 -8.35
C ALA A 4 9.18 13.82 -7.47
N PHE A 5 9.35 13.26 -6.29
CA PHE A 5 8.24 13.06 -5.33
C PHE A 5 7.76 14.38 -4.73
N ARG A 6 8.66 15.34 -4.49
CA ARG A 6 8.27 16.67 -3.99
C ARG A 6 7.45 17.46 -5.01
N GLN A 7 7.65 17.22 -6.29
CA GLN A 7 6.93 17.86 -7.38
C GLN A 7 5.58 17.21 -7.70
N GLY A 8 5.22 16.11 -7.00
CA GLY A 8 3.94 15.44 -7.17
C GLY A 8 2.77 16.32 -6.73
N TYR A 9 1.58 15.99 -7.20
CA TYR A 9 0.34 16.68 -6.82
C TYR A 9 -0.02 16.43 -5.36
N GLY A 10 0.17 15.22 -4.88
CA GLY A 10 -0.13 14.85 -3.51
C GLY A 10 0.45 13.50 -3.12
N THR A 11 0.25 13.15 -1.86
CA THR A 11 0.67 11.86 -1.30
C THR A 11 -0.47 11.27 -0.49
N ILE A 12 -0.79 10.01 -0.74
CA ILE A 12 -1.73 9.23 0.04
C ILE A 12 -0.94 8.38 1.02
N LEU A 13 -1.28 8.49 2.30
CA LEU A 13 -0.67 7.70 3.37
C LEU A 13 -1.58 6.53 3.70
N PHE A 14 -1.02 5.32 3.73
CA PHE A 14 -1.74 4.12 4.13
C PHE A 14 -1.32 3.71 5.53
N PHE A 15 -2.28 3.53 6.41
CA PHE A 15 -2.07 3.20 7.81
C PHE A 15 -2.74 1.89 8.18
N GLU A 16 -2.20 1.26 9.21
CA GLU A 16 -2.92 0.28 10.02
C GLU A 16 -3.10 0.81 11.43
N ASP A 17 -4.29 0.67 11.99
CA ASP A 17 -4.52 0.97 13.40
C ASP A 17 -4.20 -0.27 14.24
N GLN A 18 -3.08 -0.22 14.94
CA GLN A 18 -2.60 -1.33 15.76
C GLN A 18 -3.53 -1.65 16.94
N GLN A 19 -4.32 -0.68 17.40
CA GLN A 19 -5.34 -0.93 18.44
C GLN A 19 -6.47 -1.83 17.94
N LEU A 20 -6.91 -1.63 16.69
CA LEU A 20 -7.93 -2.48 16.09
C LEU A 20 -7.43 -3.91 15.90
N ILE A 21 -6.19 -4.06 15.44
CA ILE A 21 -5.56 -5.39 15.29
C ILE A 21 -5.50 -6.09 16.65
N LYS A 22 -5.04 -5.40 17.68
CA LYS A 22 -4.94 -5.93 19.03
C LYS A 22 -6.32 -6.32 19.58
N ALA A 23 -7.34 -5.49 19.38
CA ALA A 23 -8.70 -5.79 19.82
C ALA A 23 -9.24 -7.04 19.15
N GLN A 24 -8.97 -7.25 17.87
CA GLN A 24 -9.35 -8.49 17.17
C GLN A 24 -8.61 -9.70 17.73
N GLN A 25 -7.34 -9.57 18.03
CA GLN A 25 -6.55 -10.65 18.65
C GLN A 25 -7.11 -11.06 20.02
N GLU A 26 -7.53 -10.08 20.82
CA GLU A 26 -8.11 -10.32 22.14
C GLU A 26 -9.51 -10.95 22.02
N GLN A 27 -10.32 -10.52 21.06
CA GLN A 27 -11.66 -11.05 20.84
C GLN A 27 -11.65 -12.48 20.28
N TYR A 28 -10.68 -12.80 19.43
CA TYR A 28 -10.56 -14.09 18.76
C TYR A 28 -9.16 -14.71 18.97
N PRO A 29 -8.86 -15.17 20.19
CA PRO A 29 -7.50 -15.60 20.54
C PRO A 29 -6.94 -16.72 19.66
N THR A 30 -7.82 -17.63 19.18
CA THR A 30 -7.41 -18.73 18.29
C THR A 30 -6.76 -18.23 16.99
N TYR A 31 -7.20 -17.08 16.51
CA TYR A 31 -6.70 -16.49 15.26
C TYR A 31 -5.73 -15.33 15.51
N ALA A 32 -5.35 -15.07 16.75
CA ALA A 32 -4.54 -13.91 17.10
C ALA A 32 -3.28 -13.76 16.25
N PRO A 33 -2.50 -14.81 15.94
CA PRO A 33 -1.30 -14.68 15.10
C PRO A 33 -1.59 -14.28 13.65
N ASN A 34 -2.83 -14.49 13.20
CA ASN A 34 -3.23 -14.26 11.81
C ASN A 34 -3.64 -12.80 11.55
N PHE A 35 -4.19 -12.10 12.52
CA PHE A 35 -4.73 -10.76 12.30
C PHE A 35 -3.71 -9.76 11.77
N PRO A 36 -2.46 -9.70 12.26
CA PRO A 36 -1.46 -8.81 11.65
C PRO A 36 -1.18 -9.12 10.18
N ILE A 37 -1.16 -10.40 9.81
CA ILE A 37 -0.95 -10.87 8.44
C ILE A 37 -2.12 -10.46 7.55
N TRP A 38 -3.35 -10.73 8.02
CA TRP A 38 -4.56 -10.41 7.27
C TRP A 38 -4.75 -8.90 7.11
N SER A 39 -4.36 -8.13 8.11
CA SER A 39 -4.38 -6.67 8.03
C SER A 39 -3.44 -6.16 6.91
N LEU A 40 -2.24 -6.72 6.81
CA LEU A 40 -1.30 -6.40 5.72
C LEU A 40 -1.85 -6.79 4.34
N HIS A 41 -2.52 -7.95 4.24
CA HIS A 41 -3.21 -8.34 2.99
C HIS A 41 -4.27 -7.33 2.61
N SER A 42 -5.11 -6.90 3.56
CA SER A 42 -6.16 -5.90 3.34
C SER A 42 -5.57 -4.54 2.94
N SER A 43 -4.47 -4.15 3.56
CA SER A 43 -3.75 -2.93 3.21
C SER A 43 -3.26 -2.96 1.76
N GLY A 44 -2.66 -4.08 1.33
CA GLY A 44 -2.23 -4.26 -0.05
C GLY A 44 -3.37 -4.17 -1.06
N MET A 45 -4.54 -4.75 -0.73
CA MET A 45 -5.74 -4.65 -1.55
C MET A 45 -6.21 -3.21 -1.69
N ALA A 46 -6.24 -2.45 -0.59
CA ALA A 46 -6.61 -1.04 -0.60
C ALA A 46 -5.62 -0.22 -1.45
N GLN A 47 -4.34 -0.49 -1.32
CA GLN A 47 -3.29 0.21 -2.07
C GLN A 47 -3.44 0.02 -3.58
N ILE A 48 -3.63 -1.21 -4.05
CA ILE A 48 -3.80 -1.44 -5.49
C ILE A 48 -5.12 -0.84 -6.00
N TYR A 49 -6.18 -0.87 -5.19
CA TYR A 49 -7.47 -0.29 -5.54
C TYR A 49 -7.34 1.22 -5.78
N VAL A 50 -6.68 1.93 -4.87
CA VAL A 50 -6.43 3.37 -4.98
C VAL A 50 -5.51 3.68 -6.17
N TRP A 51 -4.45 2.90 -6.33
CA TRP A 51 -3.51 3.07 -7.45
C TRP A 51 -4.21 2.94 -8.80
N SER A 52 -5.02 1.90 -8.93
CA SER A 52 -5.81 1.68 -10.16
C SER A 52 -6.79 2.81 -10.43
N GLY A 53 -7.41 3.36 -9.38
CA GLY A 53 -8.28 4.53 -9.50
C GLY A 53 -7.55 5.78 -9.97
N LEU A 54 -6.36 6.03 -9.43
CA LEU A 54 -5.51 7.13 -9.87
C LEU A 54 -5.09 6.98 -11.34
N ASP A 55 -4.70 5.78 -11.74
CA ASP A 55 -4.33 5.47 -13.13
C ASP A 55 -5.51 5.72 -14.08
N ALA A 56 -6.69 5.25 -13.72
CA ALA A 56 -7.92 5.48 -14.49
C ALA A 56 -8.28 6.96 -14.62
N ALA A 57 -7.91 7.78 -13.62
CA ALA A 57 -8.12 9.22 -13.64
C ALA A 57 -7.01 9.99 -14.37
N GLY A 58 -6.02 9.30 -14.91
CA GLY A 58 -4.92 9.90 -15.67
C GLY A 58 -3.71 10.33 -14.85
N TYR A 59 -3.64 9.94 -13.57
CA TYR A 59 -2.49 10.22 -12.72
C TYR A 59 -1.42 9.13 -12.83
N GLY A 60 -0.17 9.53 -12.69
CA GLY A 60 0.92 8.61 -12.38
C GLY A 60 1.09 8.49 -10.87
N ALA A 61 1.42 7.33 -10.38
CA ALA A 61 1.64 7.10 -8.95
C ALA A 61 2.88 6.24 -8.69
N SER A 62 3.47 6.40 -7.51
CA SER A 62 4.63 5.65 -7.07
C SER A 62 4.48 5.29 -5.60
N LEU A 63 4.57 4.01 -5.29
CA LEU A 63 4.46 3.50 -3.93
C LEU A 63 5.84 3.50 -3.26
N GLN A 64 5.92 4.11 -2.08
CA GLN A 64 7.14 4.22 -1.30
C GLN A 64 6.94 3.70 0.11
N HIS A 65 8.03 3.33 0.77
CA HIS A 65 8.02 2.71 2.10
C HIS A 65 9.03 3.42 3.01
N TYR A 66 8.76 4.69 3.33
CA TYR A 66 9.62 5.53 4.18
C TYR A 66 9.12 5.67 5.62
N GLY A 67 8.16 4.86 6.02
CA GLY A 67 7.53 4.95 7.34
C GLY A 67 8.52 4.87 8.52
N ASN A 68 9.61 4.13 8.37
CA ASN A 68 10.68 4.06 9.37
C ASN A 68 11.41 5.40 9.58
N LEU A 69 11.38 6.30 8.60
CA LEU A 69 12.02 7.61 8.67
C LEU A 69 11.05 8.75 8.96
N THR A 70 9.80 8.62 8.55
CA THR A 70 8.85 9.74 8.49
C THR A 70 7.68 9.59 9.45
N SER A 71 7.47 8.41 10.01
CA SER A 71 6.26 8.07 10.76
C SER A 71 5.99 9.02 11.93
N ASP A 72 6.98 9.23 12.79
CA ASP A 72 6.82 10.07 13.98
C ASP A 72 6.56 11.53 13.61
N ALA A 73 7.30 12.06 12.63
CA ALA A 73 7.11 13.42 12.15
C ALA A 73 5.72 13.63 11.55
N LEU A 74 5.22 12.68 10.76
CA LEU A 74 3.90 12.75 10.14
C LEU A 74 2.78 12.64 11.18
N LYS A 75 2.90 11.74 12.14
CA LYS A 75 1.94 11.62 13.24
C LYS A 75 1.85 12.91 14.04
N GLN A 76 2.98 13.52 14.33
CA GLN A 76 3.04 14.76 15.06
C GLN A 76 2.44 15.93 14.27
N GLN A 77 2.83 16.07 13.01
CA GLN A 77 2.37 17.15 12.13
C GLN A 77 0.87 17.11 11.89
N TYR A 78 0.30 15.94 11.66
CA TYR A 78 -1.11 15.76 11.33
C TYR A 78 -1.97 15.32 12.51
N LYS A 79 -1.40 15.28 13.71
CA LYS A 79 -2.09 14.88 14.96
C LYS A 79 -2.77 13.52 14.83
N LEU A 80 -2.08 12.56 14.26
CA LEU A 80 -2.58 11.22 14.06
C LEU A 80 -2.43 10.41 15.35
N PRO A 81 -3.33 9.42 15.59
CA PRO A 81 -3.22 8.55 16.75
C PRO A 81 -1.87 7.84 16.80
N ALA A 82 -1.33 7.66 18.01
CA ALA A 82 -0.07 6.94 18.21
C ALA A 82 -0.14 5.49 17.74
N SER A 83 -1.34 4.88 17.76
CA SER A 83 -1.60 3.51 17.31
C SER A 83 -1.54 3.32 15.79
N TYR A 84 -1.55 4.40 15.02
CA TYR A 84 -1.47 4.32 13.56
C TYR A 84 -0.04 3.98 13.15
N GLN A 85 0.12 2.92 12.37
CA GLN A 85 1.39 2.53 11.77
C GLN A 85 1.33 2.79 10.27
N ILE A 86 2.24 3.64 9.77
CA ILE A 86 2.33 3.93 8.34
C ILE A 86 2.89 2.71 7.62
N GLN A 87 2.14 2.20 6.65
CA GLN A 87 2.56 1.06 5.84
C GLN A 87 3.26 1.51 4.56
N SER A 88 2.72 2.52 3.92
CA SER A 88 3.29 3.03 2.68
C SER A 88 2.81 4.43 2.38
N GLU A 89 3.51 5.08 1.48
CA GLU A 89 3.19 6.39 0.93
C GLU A 89 3.06 6.29 -0.59
N MET A 90 1.93 6.71 -1.12
CA MET A 90 1.69 6.72 -2.57
C MET A 90 1.72 8.16 -3.07
N VAL A 91 2.84 8.54 -3.68
CA VAL A 91 3.00 9.84 -4.31
C VAL A 91 2.34 9.79 -5.68
N PHE A 92 1.53 10.79 -6.02
CA PHE A 92 0.86 10.85 -7.30
C PHE A 92 0.90 12.24 -7.90
N GLY A 93 0.77 12.30 -9.21
CA GLY A 93 0.75 13.54 -9.98
C GLY A 93 0.49 13.27 -11.45
N TYR A 94 0.45 14.31 -12.25
CA TYR A 94 0.33 14.16 -13.70
C TYR A 94 1.66 13.66 -14.27
N PRO A 95 1.67 12.53 -15.00
CA PRO A 95 2.90 11.98 -15.56
C PRO A 95 3.39 12.83 -16.73
N GLU A 96 4.67 13.19 -16.71
CA GLU A 96 5.33 13.83 -17.86
C GLU A 96 5.80 12.80 -18.89
N GLN A 97 6.07 11.57 -18.42
CA GLN A 97 6.51 10.44 -19.23
C GLN A 97 5.70 9.21 -18.85
N GLY A 98 5.42 8.35 -19.82
CA GLY A 98 4.81 7.06 -19.58
C GLY A 98 5.71 6.11 -18.79
N ALA A 99 5.14 5.03 -18.31
CA ALA A 99 5.90 3.97 -17.64
C ALA A 99 6.89 3.32 -18.63
N GLN A 100 8.05 2.94 -18.10
CA GLN A 100 9.01 2.16 -18.87
C GLN A 100 8.47 0.77 -19.16
N GLU A 101 8.91 0.18 -20.25
CA GLU A 101 8.58 -1.21 -20.57
C GLU A 101 9.01 -2.14 -19.45
N LYS A 102 8.15 -3.08 -19.11
CA LYS A 102 8.40 -4.07 -18.05
C LYS A 102 8.55 -5.46 -18.65
N THR A 103 9.42 -6.23 -18.06
CA THR A 103 9.54 -7.65 -18.32
C THR A 103 8.82 -8.42 -17.22
N TYR A 104 8.20 -9.53 -17.59
CA TYR A 104 7.46 -10.37 -16.65
C TYR A 104 7.96 -11.81 -16.74
N ASN A 105 7.89 -12.51 -15.61
CA ASN A 105 8.07 -13.95 -15.64
C ASN A 105 6.97 -14.60 -16.51
N PRO A 106 7.26 -15.71 -17.17
CA PRO A 106 6.25 -16.43 -17.96
C PRO A 106 5.01 -16.77 -17.14
N ASP A 107 3.84 -16.71 -17.77
CA ASP A 107 2.57 -16.94 -17.06
C ASP A 107 2.49 -18.30 -16.40
N HIS A 108 3.04 -19.36 -17.04
CA HIS A 108 3.04 -20.70 -16.48
C HIS A 108 3.88 -20.86 -15.19
N GLU A 109 4.80 -19.93 -14.93
CA GLU A 109 5.56 -19.88 -13.66
C GLU A 109 4.80 -19.15 -12.55
N ARG A 110 3.83 -18.32 -12.91
CA ARG A 110 3.09 -17.47 -11.97
C ARG A 110 1.71 -18.01 -11.64
N VAL A 111 1.08 -18.68 -12.59
CA VAL A 111 -0.27 -19.19 -12.44
C VAL A 111 -0.33 -20.61 -12.99
N ILE A 112 -0.85 -21.52 -12.19
CA ILE A 112 -1.10 -22.90 -12.60
C ILE A 112 -2.61 -23.10 -12.58
N ALA A 113 -3.19 -23.46 -13.72
CA ALA A 113 -4.62 -23.70 -13.84
C ALA A 113 -4.88 -25.19 -14.08
N TYR A 114 -5.87 -25.70 -13.38
CA TYR A 114 -6.34 -27.08 -13.51
C TYR A 114 -7.82 -27.10 -13.94
N GLY A 115 -8.22 -28.16 -14.63
CA GLY A 115 -9.62 -28.38 -14.95
C GLY A 115 -10.16 -27.59 -16.14
N HIS A 116 -9.29 -26.96 -16.91
CA HIS A 116 -9.70 -26.36 -18.19
C HIS A 116 -9.11 -27.12 -19.37
N SER A 117 -9.82 -27.16 -20.47
CA SER A 117 -9.31 -27.69 -21.73
C SER A 117 -8.46 -26.62 -22.43
N ALA A 118 -7.29 -27.02 -22.87
CA ALA A 118 -6.37 -26.14 -23.60
C ALA A 118 -6.94 -25.78 -24.98
#